data_626cba90ca8c747b17079ab8699d88df
#
_entry.id   626cba90ca8c747b17079ab8699d88df
#
_cell.length_a   1.000
_cell.length_b   1.000
_cell.length_c   1.000
_cell.angle_alpha   90.00
_cell.angle_beta   90.00
_cell.angle_gamma   90.00
#
_symmetry.space_group_name_H-M   'P 1'
#
loop_
_entity.id
_entity.type
_entity.pdbx_description
1 polymer ?
#
loop_
_entity_poly.entity_id
_entity_poly.type
_entity_poly.pdbx_seq_one_letter_code
_entity_poly.pdbx_strand_id
1 'polypeptide(L)'
;MYKAITEDDRRQAIIQKMIFQEIRRLDQSALMSLLKNKEGRWFLMRMLDATGINSNSFTGNSTTFFNEGKRQVGLELLGRISELGIDAVKLKQKAELEYIEHQLRARELAVEYTDKKEGSIE
;
A
#
# COMPACT_ATOMS: atom_id res chain seq x y z
N MET A 1 6.21 35.56 27.94
CA MET A 1 6.49 36.76 27.12
C MET A 1 6.21 36.44 25.64
N TYR A 2 5.41 37.24 25.03
CA TYR A 2 4.99 37.04 23.64
C TYR A 2 6.11 37.42 22.66
N LYS A 3 6.47 36.48 21.76
CA LYS A 3 7.48 36.76 20.76
C LYS A 3 6.80 37.04 19.41
N ALA A 4 7.10 38.19 18.83
CA ALA A 4 6.53 38.57 17.54
C ALA A 4 7.06 37.65 16.39
N ILE A 5 6.17 37.28 15.49
CA ILE A 5 6.54 36.53 14.29
C ILE A 5 7.23 37.48 13.31
N THR A 6 8.44 37.17 12.87
CA THR A 6 9.20 37.95 11.90
C THR A 6 8.73 37.67 10.48
N GLU A 7 9.10 38.54 9.53
CA GLU A 7 8.88 38.34 8.09
C GLU A 7 9.61 37.07 7.61
N ASP A 8 10.79 36.82 8.12
CA ASP A 8 11.55 35.63 7.78
C ASP A 8 10.86 34.36 8.25
N ASP A 9 10.30 34.36 9.47
CA ASP A 9 9.51 33.24 9.99
C ASP A 9 8.28 32.96 9.11
N ARG A 10 7.60 34.00 8.65
CA ARG A 10 6.46 33.87 7.73
C ARG A 10 6.87 33.26 6.39
N ARG A 11 8.00 33.73 5.87
CA ARG A 11 8.56 33.22 4.61
C ARG A 11 8.88 31.73 4.73
N GLN A 12 9.55 31.34 5.81
CA GLN A 12 9.90 29.92 6.07
C GLN A 12 8.65 29.05 6.20
N ALA A 13 7.61 29.54 6.87
CA ALA A 13 6.35 28.81 6.99
C ALA A 13 5.69 28.59 5.62
N ILE A 14 5.71 29.58 4.75
CA ILE A 14 5.17 29.46 3.37
C ILE A 14 6.00 28.45 2.57
N ILE A 15 7.32 28.52 2.65
CA ILE A 15 8.22 27.59 1.97
C ILE A 15 7.94 26.16 2.41
N GLN A 16 7.82 25.91 3.71
CA GLN A 16 7.52 24.57 4.22
C GLN A 16 6.18 24.05 3.76
N LYS A 17 5.17 24.91 3.73
CA LYS A 17 3.84 24.57 3.23
C LYS A 17 3.89 24.17 1.75
N MET A 18 4.63 24.93 0.94
CA MET A 18 4.77 24.67 -0.50
C MET A 18 5.51 23.36 -0.75
N ILE A 19 6.55 23.07 0.03
CA ILE A 19 7.27 21.80 -0.05
C ILE A 19 6.32 20.63 0.27
N PHE A 20 5.56 20.75 1.34
CA PHE A 20 4.60 19.71 1.74
C PHE A 20 3.54 19.46 0.67
N GLN A 21 2.99 20.52 0.10
CA GLN A 21 1.98 20.42 -0.97
C GLN A 21 2.55 19.74 -2.22
N GLU A 22 3.79 20.04 -2.60
CA GLU A 22 4.42 19.44 -3.77
C GLU A 22 4.72 17.95 -3.55
N ILE A 23 5.22 17.58 -2.38
CA ILE A 23 5.44 16.18 -2.03
C ILE A 23 4.12 15.41 -2.06
N ARG A 24 3.07 15.98 -1.48
CA ARG A 24 1.72 15.38 -1.50
C ARG A 24 1.21 15.18 -2.93
N ARG A 25 1.41 16.16 -3.79
CA ARG A 25 1.02 16.06 -5.20
C ARG A 25 1.75 14.92 -5.90
N LEU A 26 3.06 14.80 -5.69
CA LEU A 26 3.88 13.73 -6.24
C LEU A 26 3.44 12.36 -5.73
N ASP A 27 3.16 12.24 -4.43
CA ASP A 27 2.68 11.00 -3.83
C ASP A 27 1.34 10.56 -4.43
N GLN A 28 0.41 11.50 -4.58
CA GLN A 28 -0.91 11.21 -5.17
C GLN A 28 -0.79 10.79 -6.63
N SER A 29 0.06 11.48 -7.39
CA SER A 29 0.30 11.15 -8.80
C SER A 29 0.93 9.77 -8.95
N ALA A 30 1.94 9.46 -8.13
CA ALA A 30 2.61 8.16 -8.15
C ALA A 30 1.65 7.02 -7.78
N LEU A 31 0.86 7.21 -6.73
CA LEU A 31 -0.09 6.21 -6.28
C LEU A 31 -1.18 5.95 -7.33
N MET A 32 -1.71 7.00 -7.95
CA MET A 32 -2.68 6.85 -9.04
C MET A 32 -2.06 6.12 -10.23
N SER A 33 -0.81 6.41 -10.57
CA SER A 33 -0.08 5.72 -11.64
C SER A 33 0.05 4.22 -11.36
N LEU A 34 0.40 3.84 -10.12
CA LEU A 34 0.44 2.44 -9.72
C LEU A 34 -0.92 1.75 -9.88
N LEU A 35 -1.98 2.42 -9.46
CA LEU A 35 -3.34 1.88 -9.53
C LEU A 35 -3.82 1.69 -10.97
N LYS A 36 -3.40 2.53 -11.89
CA LYS A 36 -3.77 2.44 -13.32
C LYS A 36 -3.03 1.34 -14.07
N ASN A 37 -1.92 0.86 -13.55
CA ASN A 37 -1.09 -0.16 -14.16
C ASN A 37 -1.35 -1.51 -13.50
N LYS A 38 -1.55 -2.58 -14.30
CA LYS A 38 -1.80 -3.92 -13.79
C LYS A 38 -0.68 -4.44 -12.87
N GLU A 39 0.55 -4.24 -13.27
CA GLU A 39 1.72 -4.66 -12.47
C GLU A 39 1.86 -3.81 -11.20
N GLY A 40 1.54 -2.52 -11.31
CA GLY A 40 1.51 -1.61 -10.17
C GLY A 40 0.45 -2.03 -9.15
N ARG A 41 -0.73 -2.44 -9.61
CA ARG A 41 -1.79 -2.97 -8.73
C ARG A 41 -1.33 -4.24 -8.01
N TRP A 42 -0.69 -5.16 -8.73
CA TRP A 42 -0.12 -6.36 -8.11
C TRP A 42 0.89 -6.01 -7.02
N PHE A 43 1.85 -5.15 -7.34
CA PHE A 43 2.87 -4.70 -6.40
C PHE A 43 2.25 -4.06 -5.16
N LEU A 44 1.27 -3.18 -5.35
CA LEU A 44 0.58 -2.51 -4.27
C LEU A 44 -0.10 -3.51 -3.33
N MET A 45 -0.77 -4.52 -3.89
CA MET A 45 -1.41 -5.57 -3.09
C MET A 45 -0.39 -6.42 -2.34
N ARG A 46 0.76 -6.71 -2.94
CA ARG A 46 1.87 -7.41 -2.26
C ARG A 46 2.39 -6.60 -1.08
N MET A 47 2.52 -5.29 -1.25
CA MET A 47 2.97 -4.41 -0.17
C MET A 47 1.93 -4.32 0.96
N LEU A 48 0.67 -4.21 0.62
CA LEU A 48 -0.42 -4.21 1.62
C LEU A 48 -0.44 -5.52 2.41
N ASP A 49 -0.28 -6.64 1.74
CA ASP A 49 -0.22 -7.96 2.38
C ASP A 49 0.97 -8.04 3.34
N ALA A 50 2.13 -7.52 2.93
CA ALA A 50 3.33 -7.49 3.76
C ALA A 50 3.16 -6.66 5.04
N THR A 51 2.24 -5.70 5.06
CA THR A 51 1.94 -4.91 6.27
C THR A 51 1.11 -5.66 7.30
N GLY A 52 0.57 -6.83 6.95
CA GLY A 52 -0.27 -7.62 7.84
C GLY A 52 -1.63 -6.99 8.13
N ILE A 53 -2.15 -6.19 7.19
CA ILE A 53 -3.39 -5.42 7.40
C ILE A 53 -4.61 -6.30 7.66
N ASN A 54 -4.62 -7.51 7.09
CA ASN A 54 -5.69 -8.48 7.25
C ASN A 54 -5.36 -9.57 8.30
N SER A 55 -4.25 -9.43 9.00
CA SER A 55 -3.79 -10.41 9.99
C SER A 55 -3.99 -9.88 11.40
N ASN A 56 -4.14 -10.81 12.35
CA ASN A 56 -4.15 -10.44 13.76
C ASN A 56 -2.73 -10.10 14.20
N SER A 57 -2.53 -8.88 14.72
CA SER A 57 -1.23 -8.39 15.18
C SER A 57 -0.88 -8.87 16.59
N PHE A 58 -1.86 -9.28 17.39
CA PHE A 58 -1.64 -9.69 18.77
C PHE A 58 -0.93 -11.03 18.88
N THR A 59 0.20 -11.05 19.57
CA THR A 59 1.00 -12.26 19.82
C THR A 59 1.22 -12.55 21.30
N GLY A 60 0.79 -11.66 22.20
CA GLY A 60 1.00 -11.78 23.63
C GLY A 60 2.41 -11.39 24.10
N ASN A 61 3.25 -10.84 23.23
CA ASN A 61 4.61 -10.39 23.56
C ASN A 61 4.98 -9.12 22.80
N SER A 62 6.24 -8.69 22.88
CA SER A 62 6.73 -7.45 22.24
C SER A 62 6.56 -7.43 20.71
N THR A 63 6.43 -8.57 20.05
CA THR A 63 6.18 -8.66 18.60
C THR A 63 4.86 -8.00 18.22
N THR A 64 3.90 -7.91 19.15
CA THR A 64 2.62 -7.21 18.92
C THR A 64 2.84 -5.76 18.49
N PHE A 65 3.75 -5.03 19.14
CA PHE A 65 4.03 -3.63 18.80
C PHE A 65 4.63 -3.50 17.40
N PHE A 66 5.52 -4.40 17.03
CA PHE A 66 6.10 -4.44 15.70
C PHE A 66 5.03 -4.70 14.63
N ASN A 67 4.15 -5.67 14.87
CA ASN A 67 3.05 -6.01 13.96
C ASN A 67 2.07 -4.85 13.82
N GLU A 68 1.74 -4.16 14.91
CA GLU A 68 0.87 -2.99 14.88
C GLU A 68 1.52 -1.84 14.11
N GLY A 69 2.83 -1.64 14.21
CA GLY A 69 3.55 -0.65 13.41
C GLY A 69 3.47 -0.93 11.92
N LYS A 70 3.67 -2.18 11.51
CA LYS A 70 3.50 -2.59 10.11
C LYS A 70 2.07 -2.39 9.63
N ARG A 71 1.10 -2.80 10.43
CA ARG A 71 -0.32 -2.67 10.10
C ARG A 71 -0.71 -1.21 9.93
N GLN A 72 -0.18 -0.33 10.75
CA GLN A 72 -0.42 1.11 10.65
C GLN A 72 0.02 1.68 9.30
N VAL A 73 1.16 1.25 8.77
CA VAL A 73 1.62 1.64 7.44
C VAL A 73 0.60 1.24 6.36
N GLY A 74 0.05 0.03 6.45
CA GLY A 74 -0.99 -0.45 5.54
C GLY A 74 -2.26 0.39 5.62
N LEU A 75 -2.71 0.73 6.83
CA LEU A 75 -3.89 1.57 7.04
C LEU A 75 -3.69 2.97 6.46
N GLU A 76 -2.51 3.56 6.63
CA GLU A 76 -2.17 4.86 6.05
C GLU A 76 -2.22 4.81 4.52
N LEU A 77 -1.69 3.77 3.92
CA LEU A 77 -1.72 3.59 2.47
C LEU A 77 -3.17 3.48 1.95
N LEU A 78 -4.01 2.70 2.63
CA LEU A 78 -5.44 2.61 2.28
C LEU A 78 -6.14 3.96 2.41
N GLY A 79 -5.81 4.73 3.44
CA GLY A 79 -6.32 6.08 3.62
C GLY A 79 -5.93 7.01 2.47
N ARG A 80 -4.70 6.94 2.02
CA ARG A 80 -4.20 7.72 0.87
C ARG A 80 -4.94 7.37 -0.43
N ILE A 81 -5.24 6.10 -0.65
CA ILE A 81 -6.04 5.68 -1.81
C ILE A 81 -7.45 6.27 -1.74
N SER A 82 -8.09 6.22 -0.58
CA SER A 82 -9.42 6.80 -0.38
C SER A 82 -9.44 8.30 -0.64
N GLU A 83 -8.39 9.02 -0.27
CA GLU A 83 -8.26 10.46 -0.52
C GLU A 83 -8.19 10.81 -2.02
N LEU A 84 -7.75 9.90 -2.87
CA LEU A 84 -7.69 10.10 -4.31
C LEU A 84 -9.07 10.09 -4.99
N GLY A 85 -10.10 9.65 -4.28
CA GLY A 85 -11.47 9.66 -4.77
C GLY A 85 -11.96 8.30 -5.28
N ILE A 86 -13.18 8.33 -5.82
CA ILE A 86 -13.91 7.09 -6.17
C ILE A 86 -13.22 6.27 -7.26
N ASP A 87 -12.58 6.91 -8.24
CA ASP A 87 -11.90 6.19 -9.31
C ASP A 87 -10.74 5.37 -8.77
N ALA A 88 -9.99 5.92 -7.82
CA ALA A 88 -8.91 5.21 -7.14
C ALA A 88 -9.44 4.04 -6.30
N VAL A 89 -10.56 4.23 -5.62
CA VAL A 89 -11.20 3.16 -4.84
C VAL A 89 -11.65 2.02 -5.75
N LYS A 90 -12.21 2.32 -6.91
CA LYS A 90 -12.60 1.30 -7.89
C LYS A 90 -11.39 0.54 -8.42
N LEU A 91 -10.29 1.23 -8.68
CA LEU A 91 -9.04 0.58 -9.11
C LEU A 91 -8.45 -0.30 -8.00
N LYS A 92 -8.58 0.12 -6.74
CA LYS A 92 -8.19 -0.70 -5.60
C LYS A 92 -9.03 -1.99 -5.53
N GLN A 93 -10.33 -1.90 -5.72
CA GLN A 93 -11.21 -3.06 -5.75
C GLN A 93 -10.83 -4.01 -6.89
N LYS A 94 -10.50 -3.46 -8.05
CA LYS A 94 -9.98 -4.23 -9.17
C LYS A 94 -8.68 -4.94 -8.81
N ALA A 95 -7.77 -4.25 -8.11
CA ALA A 95 -6.52 -4.82 -7.63
C ALA A 95 -6.74 -5.99 -6.68
N GLU A 96 -7.70 -5.86 -5.76
CA GLU A 96 -8.04 -6.91 -4.81
C GLU A 96 -8.54 -8.17 -5.52
N LEU A 97 -9.42 -8.00 -6.52
CA LEU A 97 -9.94 -9.11 -7.31
C LEU A 97 -8.83 -9.78 -8.13
N GLU A 98 -8.03 -9.00 -8.83
CA GLU A 98 -6.89 -9.50 -9.60
C GLU A 98 -5.91 -10.27 -8.71
N TYR A 99 -5.68 -9.79 -7.49
CA TYR A 99 -4.78 -10.42 -6.53
C TYR A 99 -5.23 -11.84 -6.18
N ILE A 100 -6.52 -12.00 -5.91
CA ILE A 100 -7.12 -13.31 -5.64
C ILE A 100 -7.00 -14.21 -6.87
N GLU A 101 -7.33 -13.70 -8.05
CA GLU A 101 -7.25 -14.45 -9.30
C GLU A 101 -5.83 -14.93 -9.60
N HIS A 102 -4.83 -14.07 -9.41
CA HIS A 102 -3.43 -14.43 -9.61
C HIS A 102 -2.95 -15.51 -8.62
N GLN A 103 -3.38 -15.43 -7.36
CA GLN A 103 -3.04 -16.43 -6.35
C GLN A 103 -3.65 -17.79 -6.67
N LEU A 104 -4.93 -17.80 -7.09
CA LEU A 104 -5.61 -19.04 -7.53
C LEU A 104 -4.91 -19.62 -8.76
N ARG A 105 -4.54 -18.80 -9.72
CA ARG A 105 -3.85 -19.26 -10.92
C ARG A 105 -2.47 -19.83 -10.59
N ALA A 106 -1.73 -19.19 -9.68
CA ALA A 106 -0.43 -19.69 -9.22
C ALA A 106 -0.58 -21.08 -8.59
N ARG A 107 -1.62 -21.29 -7.80
CA ARG A 107 -1.91 -22.59 -7.20
C ARG A 107 -2.24 -23.65 -8.25
N GLU A 108 -3.09 -23.33 -9.22
CA GLU A 108 -3.42 -24.24 -10.32
C GLU A 108 -2.17 -24.67 -11.09
N LEU A 109 -1.28 -23.71 -11.42
CA LEU A 109 -0.02 -24.00 -12.10
C LEU A 109 0.88 -24.90 -11.26
N ALA A 110 0.95 -24.68 -9.96
CA ALA A 110 1.74 -25.51 -9.06
C ALA A 110 1.20 -26.94 -8.98
N VAL A 111 -0.12 -27.10 -8.93
CA VAL A 111 -0.78 -28.42 -8.93
C VAL A 111 -0.53 -29.15 -10.24
N GLU A 112 -0.72 -28.48 -11.38
CA GLU A 112 -0.45 -29.06 -12.70
C GLU A 112 0.99 -29.52 -12.84
N TYR A 113 1.94 -28.70 -12.39
CA TYR A 113 3.35 -29.05 -12.42
C TYR A 113 3.66 -30.28 -11.57
N THR A 114 3.10 -30.35 -10.38
CA THR A 114 3.30 -31.45 -9.44
C THR A 114 2.71 -32.76 -10.02
N ASP A 115 1.51 -32.70 -10.57
CA ASP A 115 0.87 -33.86 -11.19
C ASP A 115 1.66 -34.41 -12.37
N LYS A 116 2.16 -33.52 -13.23
CA LYS A 116 3.02 -33.93 -14.37
C LYS A 116 4.31 -34.57 -13.88
N LYS A 117 4.92 -34.03 -12.82
CA LYS A 117 6.16 -34.56 -12.27
C LYS A 117 5.95 -35.93 -11.63
N GLU A 118 4.85 -36.12 -10.91
CA GLU A 118 4.49 -37.43 -10.36
C GLU A 118 4.19 -38.46 -11.45
N GLY A 119 3.45 -38.07 -12.49
CA GLY A 119 3.18 -38.91 -13.64
C GLY A 119 4.43 -39.35 -14.40
N SER A 120 5.50 -38.55 -14.40
CA SER A 120 6.74 -38.88 -15.08
C SER A 120 7.63 -39.87 -14.30
N ILE A 121 7.33 -40.12 -13.04
CA ILE A 121 8.07 -41.07 -12.19
C ILE A 121 7.52 -42.50 -12.37
N GLU A 122 6.29 -42.63 -12.80
CA GLU A 122 5.69 -43.90 -13.15
C GLU A 122 6.13 -44.34 -14.54
#